data_663e4a5dfddbea8498f2a86cd16a4b32
#
_entry.id   663e4a5dfddbea8498f2a86cd16a4b32
#
_cell.length_a   1.000
_cell.length_b   1.000
_cell.length_c   1.000
_cell.angle_alpha   90.00
_cell.angle_beta   90.00
_cell.angle_gamma   90.00
#
_symmetry.space_group_name_H-M   'P 1'
#
loop_
_entity.id
_entity.type
_entity.pdbx_description
1 polymer ?
#
loop_
_entity_poly.entity_id
_entity_poly.type
_entity_poly.pdbx_seq_one_letter_code
_entity_poly.pdbx_strand_id
1 'polypeptide(L)'
;MNIFTTNSSKQTQRMGEILAKELKGGEIICLTGELGSGKTTFAQGVLKGLGAKKPFTSPTFVVMKKYKIFSKVRPFPPPHRRIPQGQTLKNVYHIDAYRVGSKDILDLGWEEIVADKNNIIIVEWAERIKTIVPRNAIWLGFEHLKEDEREITIK
;
A
#
# COMPACT_ATOMS: atom_id res chain seq x y z
N MET A 1 7.23 -15.51 -8.27
CA MET A 1 5.79 -15.32 -8.05
C MET A 1 5.44 -16.04 -6.77
N ASN A 2 4.99 -15.33 -5.75
CA ASN A 2 4.63 -15.91 -4.46
C ASN A 2 3.11 -15.81 -4.30
N ILE A 3 2.48 -16.94 -3.90
CA ILE A 3 1.04 -17.04 -3.71
C ILE A 3 0.77 -17.31 -2.25
N PHE A 4 -0.18 -16.59 -1.67
CA PHE A 4 -0.61 -16.70 -0.29
C PHE A 4 -2.13 -16.81 -0.22
N THR A 5 -2.63 -17.64 0.67
CA THR A 5 -4.07 -17.75 0.94
C THR A 5 -4.38 -17.18 2.32
N THR A 6 -5.45 -16.41 2.40
CA THR A 6 -5.99 -15.90 3.67
C THR A 6 -7.43 -16.34 3.83
N ASN A 7 -7.84 -16.74 5.05
CA ASN A 7 -9.15 -17.28 5.36
C ASN A 7 -10.00 -16.32 6.21
N SER A 8 -9.60 -15.06 6.31
CA SER A 8 -10.37 -14.01 6.99
C SER A 8 -9.83 -12.63 6.67
N SER A 9 -10.66 -11.61 6.81
CA SER A 9 -10.24 -10.21 6.70
C SER A 9 -9.10 -9.87 7.67
N LYS A 10 -9.10 -10.47 8.87
CA LYS A 10 -8.04 -10.29 9.87
C LYS A 10 -6.69 -10.83 9.37
N GLN A 11 -6.69 -11.98 8.70
CA GLN A 11 -5.47 -12.53 8.11
C GLN A 11 -4.98 -11.68 6.93
N THR A 12 -5.90 -11.24 6.06
CA THR A 12 -5.57 -10.31 4.97
C THR A 12 -4.94 -9.01 5.50
N GLN A 13 -5.52 -8.43 6.55
CA GLN A 13 -4.96 -7.24 7.20
C GLN A 13 -3.58 -7.53 7.80
N ARG A 14 -3.42 -8.69 8.45
CA ARG A 14 -2.12 -9.09 9.03
C ARG A 14 -1.02 -9.23 7.99
N MET A 15 -1.35 -9.71 6.80
CA MET A 15 -0.39 -9.76 5.69
C MET A 15 0.07 -8.35 5.28
N GLY A 16 -0.83 -7.38 5.23
CA GLY A 16 -0.46 -5.98 5.02
C GLY A 16 0.49 -5.45 6.10
N GLU A 17 0.23 -5.77 7.38
CA GLU A 17 1.12 -5.41 8.48
C GLU A 17 2.52 -6.05 8.35
N ILE A 18 2.60 -7.28 7.83
CA ILE A 18 3.87 -7.97 7.59
C ILE A 18 4.64 -7.28 6.47
N LEU A 19 3.99 -6.99 5.33
CA LEU A 19 4.62 -6.26 4.23
C LEU A 19 5.16 -4.91 4.70
N ALA A 20 4.40 -4.18 5.51
CA ALA A 20 4.79 -2.87 6.03
C ALA A 20 6.15 -2.86 6.74
N LYS A 21 6.55 -4.00 7.34
CA LYS A 21 7.85 -4.12 8.02
C LYS A 21 9.04 -4.14 7.06
N GLU A 22 8.79 -4.50 5.81
CA GLU A 22 9.80 -4.60 4.76
C GLU A 22 9.98 -3.28 3.99
N LEU A 23 9.01 -2.36 4.08
CA LEU A 23 9.03 -1.09 3.40
C LEU A 23 10.05 -0.12 4.01
N LYS A 24 10.79 0.56 3.16
CA LYS A 24 11.89 1.45 3.54
C LYS A 24 11.62 2.92 3.18
N GLY A 25 10.70 3.16 2.25
CA GLY A 25 10.39 4.44 1.64
C GLY A 25 10.72 4.45 0.14
N GLY A 26 9.86 5.08 -0.63
CA GLY A 26 9.93 5.13 -2.09
C GLY A 26 9.21 3.97 -2.78
N GLU A 27 8.65 3.02 -2.04
CA GLU A 27 7.92 1.90 -2.63
C GLU A 27 6.50 2.33 -3.07
N ILE A 28 6.08 1.78 -4.21
CA ILE A 28 4.73 1.90 -4.73
C ILE A 28 4.11 0.50 -4.73
N ILE A 29 3.03 0.34 -3.99
CA ILE A 29 2.32 -0.92 -3.82
C ILE A 29 1.03 -0.84 -4.64
N CYS A 30 0.94 -1.65 -5.68
CA CYS A 30 -0.16 -1.70 -6.63
C CYS A 30 -1.07 -2.90 -6.32
N LEU A 31 -2.31 -2.63 -5.96
CA LEU A 31 -3.30 -3.64 -5.62
C LEU A 31 -4.31 -3.77 -6.76
N THR A 32 -4.46 -4.97 -7.30
CA THR A 32 -5.37 -5.30 -8.40
C THR A 32 -6.34 -6.41 -7.99
N GLY A 33 -7.48 -6.50 -8.64
CA GLY A 33 -8.49 -7.53 -8.38
C GLY A 33 -9.90 -6.95 -8.25
N GLU A 34 -10.89 -7.83 -8.28
CA GLU A 34 -12.30 -7.48 -8.26
C GLU A 34 -12.76 -6.76 -6.98
N LEU A 35 -13.95 -6.16 -7.03
CA LEU A 35 -14.60 -5.56 -5.86
C LEU A 35 -14.77 -6.61 -4.76
N GLY A 36 -14.47 -6.25 -3.52
CA GLY A 36 -14.58 -7.15 -2.37
C GLY A 36 -13.44 -8.18 -2.22
N SER A 37 -12.45 -8.19 -3.12
CA SER A 37 -11.33 -9.14 -3.06
C SER A 37 -10.36 -8.93 -1.89
N GLY A 38 -10.48 -7.81 -1.14
CA GLY A 38 -9.67 -7.57 0.06
C GLY A 38 -8.55 -6.53 -0.09
N LYS A 39 -8.47 -5.80 -1.22
CA LYS A 39 -7.47 -4.74 -1.46
C LYS A 39 -7.46 -3.70 -0.35
N THR A 40 -8.62 -3.14 -0.03
CA THR A 40 -8.75 -2.12 1.03
C THR A 40 -8.38 -2.68 2.41
N THR A 41 -8.77 -3.92 2.71
CA THR A 41 -8.41 -4.59 3.97
C THR A 41 -6.90 -4.74 4.10
N PHE A 42 -6.24 -5.13 3.02
CA PHE A 42 -4.78 -5.24 2.95
C PHE A 42 -4.11 -3.87 3.10
N ALA A 43 -4.61 -2.85 2.37
CA ALA A 43 -4.10 -1.47 2.46
C ALA A 43 -4.19 -0.93 3.89
N GLN A 44 -5.30 -1.18 4.60
CA GLN A 44 -5.45 -0.83 6.02
C GLN A 44 -4.42 -1.54 6.90
N GLY A 45 -4.09 -2.79 6.58
CA GLY A 45 -3.01 -3.54 7.24
C GLY A 45 -1.65 -2.88 7.05
N VAL A 46 -1.33 -2.46 5.83
CA VAL A 46 -0.08 -1.73 5.53
C VAL A 46 -0.03 -0.41 6.31
N LEU A 47 -1.09 0.40 6.27
CA LEU A 47 -1.18 1.66 7.02
C LEU A 47 -0.96 1.45 8.52
N LYS A 48 -1.60 0.42 9.09
CA LYS A 48 -1.44 0.05 10.50
C LYS A 48 0.00 -0.37 10.81
N GLY A 49 0.58 -1.21 9.97
CA GLY A 49 1.95 -1.70 10.12
C GLY A 49 3.00 -0.59 10.03
N LEU A 50 2.74 0.44 9.25
CA LEU A 50 3.56 1.64 9.13
C LEU A 50 3.37 2.64 10.29
N GLY A 51 2.37 2.42 11.16
CA GLY A 51 2.09 3.31 12.29
C GLY A 51 1.31 4.57 11.91
N ALA A 52 0.59 4.56 10.78
CA ALA A 52 -0.31 5.65 10.43
C ALA A 52 -1.43 5.81 11.47
N LYS A 53 -1.91 7.04 11.66
CA LYS A 53 -3.01 7.30 12.60
C LYS A 53 -4.36 6.93 11.98
N LYS A 54 -5.19 6.25 12.76
CA LYS A 54 -6.60 5.99 12.40
C LYS A 54 -7.42 7.31 12.35
N PRO A 55 -8.58 7.34 11.65
CA PRO A 55 -9.23 6.20 11.00
C PRO A 55 -8.66 5.87 9.62
N PHE A 56 -8.64 4.57 9.25
CA PHE A 56 -8.29 4.09 7.92
C PHE A 56 -9.57 3.87 7.12
N THR A 57 -10.00 4.86 6.38
CA THR A 57 -11.18 4.77 5.52
C THR A 57 -10.76 4.64 4.06
N SER A 58 -11.54 3.88 3.26
CA SER A 58 -11.30 3.78 1.82
C SER A 58 -11.29 5.17 1.17
N PRO A 59 -10.35 5.48 0.27
CA PRO A 59 -10.33 6.75 -0.45
C PRO A 59 -11.23 6.77 -1.69
N THR A 60 -12.15 5.81 -1.88
CA THR A 60 -12.99 5.67 -3.09
C THR A 60 -13.72 6.95 -3.50
N PHE A 61 -14.14 7.77 -2.54
CA PHE A 61 -14.86 9.02 -2.83
C PHE A 61 -13.96 10.25 -2.93
N VAL A 62 -12.77 10.20 -2.34
CA VAL A 62 -11.82 11.33 -2.31
C VAL A 62 -10.58 11.07 -3.16
N VAL A 63 -10.50 9.91 -3.79
CA VAL A 63 -9.43 9.40 -4.66
C VAL A 63 -8.10 9.21 -3.95
N MET A 64 -7.63 10.16 -3.15
CA MET A 64 -6.34 10.10 -2.46
C MET A 64 -6.46 10.56 -1.01
N LYS A 65 -5.84 9.81 -0.10
CA LYS A 65 -5.66 10.19 1.31
C LYS A 65 -4.18 10.15 1.66
N LYS A 66 -3.76 11.14 2.41
CA LYS A 66 -2.40 11.26 2.93
C LYS A 66 -2.37 11.00 4.43
N TYR A 67 -1.55 10.06 4.86
CA TYR A 67 -1.32 9.74 6.27
C TYR A 67 0.10 10.16 6.65
N LYS A 68 0.24 10.85 7.78
CA LYS A 68 1.54 11.14 8.36
C LYS A 68 2.01 9.94 9.18
N ILE A 69 3.24 9.49 8.92
CA ILE A 69 3.90 8.49 9.73
C ILE A 69 4.71 9.22 10.78
N PHE A 70 4.37 8.96 12.05
CA PHE A 70 5.22 9.39 13.15
C PHE A 70 6.30 8.34 13.34
N SER A 71 7.53 8.68 12.99
CA SER A 71 8.70 7.89 13.33
C SER A 71 8.76 7.75 14.86
N LYS A 72 8.12 6.73 15.41
CA LYS A 72 8.60 6.18 16.66
C LYS A 72 9.90 5.48 16.29
N VAL A 73 11.01 6.12 16.59
CA VAL A 73 12.29 5.41 16.71
C VAL A 73 11.98 4.16 17.54
N ARG A 74 11.95 3.00 16.88
CA ARG A 74 11.80 1.75 17.62
C ARG A 74 13.02 1.68 18.55
N PRO A 75 12.85 1.50 19.85
CA PRO A 75 13.98 1.44 20.79
C PRO A 75 14.98 0.32 20.47
N PHE A 76 14.61 -0.60 19.57
CA PHE A 76 15.48 -1.69 19.12
C PHE A 76 15.19 -2.00 17.65
N PRO A 77 16.05 -1.52 16.71
CA PRO A 77 16.07 -2.13 15.36
C PRO A 77 16.51 -3.59 15.54
N PRO A 78 15.95 -4.54 14.79
CA PRO A 78 16.46 -5.90 14.80
C PRO A 78 17.94 -5.88 14.43
N PRO A 79 18.79 -6.72 15.06
CA PRO A 79 20.24 -6.60 15.05
C PRO A 79 20.92 -6.65 13.68
N HIS A 80 20.16 -6.95 12.60
CA HIS A 80 20.67 -7.13 11.25
C HIS A 80 20.22 -6.05 10.24
N ARG A 81 19.52 -5.00 10.67
CA ARG A 81 19.04 -3.93 9.78
C ARG A 81 19.56 -2.58 10.22
N ARG A 82 20.61 -2.11 9.55
CA ARG A 82 20.97 -0.69 9.56
C ARG A 82 19.91 0.05 8.73
N ILE A 83 19.04 0.81 9.41
CA ILE A 83 18.28 1.88 8.74
C ILE A 83 19.34 2.90 8.33
N PRO A 84 19.45 3.28 7.05
CA PRO A 84 20.34 4.35 6.65
C PRO A 84 20.02 5.58 7.50
N GLN A 85 21.04 6.13 8.15
CA GLN A 85 20.89 7.35 8.96
C GLN A 85 20.32 8.44 8.03
N GLY A 86 19.17 9.01 8.38
CA GLY A 86 18.58 10.15 7.69
C GLY A 86 17.29 9.89 6.89
N GLN A 87 16.81 8.65 6.73
CA GLN A 87 15.51 8.40 6.10
C GLN A 87 14.39 8.30 7.14
N THR A 88 13.71 9.41 7.37
CA THR A 88 12.45 9.44 8.10
C THR A 88 11.32 9.27 7.08
N LEU A 89 10.55 8.18 7.16
CA LEU A 89 9.30 8.05 6.40
C LEU A 89 8.39 9.22 6.79
N LYS A 90 7.97 10.04 5.83
CA LYS A 90 7.16 11.23 6.10
C LYS A 90 5.68 10.97 5.92
N ASN A 91 5.30 10.30 4.83
CA ASN A 91 3.90 10.14 4.46
C ASN A 91 3.63 8.79 3.80
N VAL A 92 2.39 8.33 3.96
CA VAL A 92 1.81 7.27 3.15
C VAL A 92 0.65 7.85 2.36
N TYR A 93 0.66 7.66 1.05
CA TYR A 93 -0.45 8.02 0.18
C TYR A 93 -1.27 6.77 -0.12
N HIS A 94 -2.56 6.82 0.15
CA HIS A 94 -3.50 5.78 -0.19
C HIS A 94 -4.43 6.30 -1.29
N ILE A 95 -4.35 5.70 -2.47
CA ILE A 95 -5.05 6.11 -3.68
C ILE A 95 -6.02 5.00 -4.09
N ASP A 96 -7.22 5.37 -4.50
CA ASP A 96 -8.19 4.48 -5.12
C ASP A 96 -8.50 4.98 -6.54
N ALA A 97 -8.05 4.22 -7.54
CA ALA A 97 -8.21 4.57 -8.94
C ALA A 97 -9.51 3.98 -9.57
N TYR A 98 -10.46 3.49 -8.76
CA TYR A 98 -11.68 2.86 -9.28
C TYR A 98 -12.48 3.78 -10.21
N ARG A 99 -12.56 5.08 -9.93
CA ARG A 99 -13.38 6.07 -10.65
C ARG A 99 -12.56 7.03 -11.49
N VAL A 100 -11.24 6.91 -11.53
CA VAL A 100 -10.34 7.87 -12.16
C VAL A 100 -9.35 7.18 -13.09
N GLY A 101 -8.76 7.96 -13.98
CA GLY A 101 -7.71 7.51 -14.89
C GLY A 101 -6.36 8.13 -14.57
N SER A 102 -5.36 7.81 -15.39
CA SER A 102 -3.99 8.31 -15.22
C SER A 102 -3.90 9.84 -15.21
N LYS A 103 -4.69 10.53 -16.06
CA LYS A 103 -4.68 12.00 -16.10
C LYS A 103 -5.12 12.61 -14.77
N ASP A 104 -6.20 12.09 -14.18
CA ASP A 104 -6.73 12.61 -12.92
C ASP A 104 -5.68 12.44 -11.79
N ILE A 105 -4.97 11.32 -11.78
CA ILE A 105 -3.92 11.05 -10.79
C ILE A 105 -2.70 11.95 -11.01
N LEU A 106 -2.30 12.20 -12.27
CA LEU A 106 -1.24 13.16 -12.59
C LEU A 106 -1.57 14.57 -12.09
N ASP A 107 -2.81 15.01 -12.29
CA ASP A 107 -3.30 16.33 -11.85
C ASP A 107 -3.31 16.48 -10.31
N LEU A 108 -3.27 15.37 -9.56
CA LEU A 108 -3.13 15.35 -8.09
C LEU A 108 -1.66 15.45 -7.60
N GLY A 109 -0.70 15.64 -8.49
CA GLY A 109 0.72 15.77 -8.13
C GLY A 109 1.45 14.42 -8.03
N TRP A 110 1.04 13.43 -8.82
CA TRP A 110 1.63 12.09 -8.85
C TRP A 110 3.16 12.10 -8.99
N GLU A 111 3.69 12.91 -9.90
CA GLU A 111 5.12 12.93 -10.22
C GLU A 111 5.95 13.38 -9.00
N GLU A 112 5.51 14.41 -8.29
CA GLU A 112 6.17 14.90 -7.07
C GLU A 112 6.07 13.89 -5.93
N ILE A 113 4.88 13.24 -5.79
CA ILE A 113 4.67 12.23 -4.75
C ILE A 113 5.60 11.03 -4.96
N VAL A 114 5.74 10.57 -6.20
CA VAL A 114 6.62 9.44 -6.57
C VAL A 114 8.10 9.80 -6.48
N ALA A 115 8.46 11.04 -6.77
CA ALA A 115 9.84 11.51 -6.71
C ALA A 115 10.39 11.55 -5.27
N ASP A 116 9.56 11.79 -4.28
CA ASP A 116 9.99 11.81 -2.86
C ASP A 116 10.15 10.39 -2.32
N LYS A 117 11.40 9.95 -2.18
CA LYS A 117 11.76 8.61 -1.70
C LYS A 117 11.44 8.35 -0.22
N ASN A 118 10.95 9.35 0.50
CA ASN A 118 10.43 9.17 1.85
C ASN A 118 8.94 8.81 1.86
N ASN A 119 8.25 8.88 0.73
CA ASN A 119 6.86 8.49 0.62
C ASN A 119 6.72 6.98 0.37
N ILE A 120 5.64 6.40 0.88
CA ILE A 120 5.12 5.10 0.47
C ILE A 120 3.76 5.35 -0.18
N ILE A 121 3.51 4.67 -1.29
CA ILE A 121 2.28 4.86 -2.06
C ILE A 121 1.56 3.52 -2.15
N ILE A 122 0.28 3.49 -1.81
CA ILE A 122 -0.60 2.34 -1.96
C ILE A 122 -1.68 2.73 -2.96
N VAL A 123 -1.82 1.96 -4.03
CA VAL A 123 -2.80 2.22 -5.09
C VAL A 123 -3.74 1.02 -5.23
N GLU A 124 -5.03 1.21 -4.96
CA GLU A 124 -6.07 0.25 -5.31
C GLU A 124 -6.54 0.49 -6.74
N TRP A 125 -6.93 -0.57 -7.47
CA TRP A 125 -7.27 -0.56 -8.89
C TRP A 125 -6.13 -0.02 -9.76
N ALA A 126 -4.91 -0.40 -9.42
CA ALA A 126 -3.70 0.14 -10.04
C ALA A 126 -3.58 -0.17 -11.54
N GLU A 127 -4.26 -1.20 -12.03
CA GLU A 127 -4.35 -1.52 -13.46
C GLU A 127 -4.94 -0.38 -14.31
N ARG A 128 -5.78 0.46 -13.71
CA ARG A 128 -6.41 1.60 -14.40
C ARG A 128 -5.45 2.75 -14.68
N ILE A 129 -4.36 2.81 -13.93
CA ILE A 129 -3.33 3.85 -14.06
C ILE A 129 -1.95 3.27 -14.40
N LYS A 130 -1.90 2.05 -14.91
CA LYS A 130 -0.68 1.29 -15.19
C LYS A 130 0.33 2.07 -16.03
N THR A 131 -0.13 2.94 -16.92
CA THR A 131 0.70 3.73 -17.82
C THR A 131 1.62 4.72 -17.12
N ILE A 132 1.26 5.18 -15.93
CA ILE A 132 2.04 6.15 -15.12
C ILE A 132 2.76 5.51 -13.93
N VAL A 133 2.49 4.23 -13.64
CA VAL A 133 3.14 3.52 -12.54
C VAL A 133 4.58 3.14 -12.94
N PRO A 134 5.59 3.47 -12.13
CA PRO A 134 6.97 3.06 -12.37
C PRO A 134 7.14 1.53 -12.43
N ARG A 135 8.09 1.07 -13.25
CA ARG A 135 8.34 -0.37 -13.48
C ARG A 135 8.75 -1.15 -12.23
N ASN A 136 9.34 -0.47 -11.27
CA ASN A 136 9.80 -1.07 -10.00
C ASN A 136 8.72 -1.13 -8.92
N ALA A 137 7.47 -0.83 -9.23
CA ALA A 137 6.36 -0.97 -8.31
C ALA A 137 6.11 -2.44 -7.95
N ILE A 138 5.65 -2.68 -6.73
CA ILE A 138 5.28 -4.00 -6.22
C ILE A 138 3.81 -4.23 -6.58
N TRP A 139 3.54 -5.27 -7.37
CA TRP A 139 2.19 -5.60 -7.80
C TRP A 139 1.63 -6.79 -7.02
N LEU A 140 0.45 -6.62 -6.44
CA LEU A 140 -0.31 -7.67 -5.76
C LEU A 140 -1.65 -7.86 -6.45
N GLY A 141 -1.93 -9.10 -6.87
CA GLY A 141 -3.23 -9.52 -7.37
C GLY A 141 -4.04 -10.15 -6.25
N PHE A 142 -5.31 -9.79 -6.15
CA PHE A 142 -6.26 -10.31 -5.17
C PHE A 142 -7.38 -11.05 -5.87
N GLU A 143 -7.60 -12.31 -5.51
CA GLU A 143 -8.71 -13.12 -5.97
C GLU A 143 -9.56 -13.60 -4.80
N HIS A 144 -10.87 -13.51 -4.96
CA HIS A 144 -11.83 -14.02 -4.00
C HIS A 144 -12.15 -15.46 -4.38
N LEU A 145 -11.74 -16.43 -3.55
CA LEU A 145 -11.96 -17.86 -3.83
C LEU A 145 -13.29 -18.37 -3.26
N LYS A 146 -13.58 -18.04 -1.99
CA LYS A 146 -14.79 -18.40 -1.26
C LYS A 146 -15.13 -17.28 -0.28
N GLU A 147 -16.25 -17.40 0.43
CA GLU A 147 -16.83 -16.37 1.29
C GLU A 147 -15.79 -15.61 2.13
N ASP A 148 -14.87 -16.31 2.78
CA ASP A 148 -13.81 -15.69 3.59
C ASP A 148 -12.39 -15.94 3.04
N GLU A 149 -12.27 -16.70 1.96
CA GLU A 149 -10.99 -17.14 1.42
C GLU A 149 -10.54 -16.25 0.26
N ARG A 150 -9.31 -15.75 0.35
CA ARG A 150 -8.68 -14.91 -0.69
C ARG A 150 -7.32 -15.45 -1.04
N GLU A 151 -7.00 -15.38 -2.32
CA GLU A 151 -5.66 -15.60 -2.82
C GLU A 151 -4.99 -14.25 -3.09
N ILE A 152 -3.74 -14.11 -2.65
CA ILE A 152 -2.92 -12.93 -2.86
C ILE A 152 -1.65 -13.35 -3.57
N THR A 153 -1.46 -12.84 -4.77
CA THR A 153 -0.29 -13.13 -5.62
C THR A 153 0.64 -11.91 -5.65
N ILE A 154 1.92 -12.10 -5.32
CA ILE A 154 2.95 -11.05 -5.45
C ILE A 154 3.73 -11.31 -6.74
N LYS A 155 3.79 -10.29 -7.60
CA LYS A 155 4.47 -10.31 -8.92
C LYS A 155 5.75 -9.50 -8.89
#